data_9db183aa299491b8e81732776ec5a49d
#
_entry.id   9db183aa299491b8e81732776ec5a49d
#
_cell.length_a   1.000
_cell.length_b   1.000
_cell.length_c   1.000
_cell.angle_alpha   90.00
_cell.angle_beta   90.00
_cell.angle_gamma   90.00
#
_symmetry.space_group_name_H-M   'P 1'
#
loop_
_entity.id
_entity.type
_entity.pdbx_description
1 polymer ?
#
loop_
_entity_poly.entity_id
_entity_poly.type
_entity_poly.pdbx_seq_one_letter_code
_entity_poly.pdbx_strand_id
1 'polypeptide(L)'
;LQEKIALFEVFETNLGNYNSGYDLPAALHKLSTVELSHSTDSTGASYYEVEGVTKKDWRLIRTSNILLPTDAQPVYIREGNKLKVYKGKATTPFFEELTINEAITVDYIKKPTTVNWAYYLDGDDAALYNATGSTNFELHGSEEPNLVIKILELAGVAMKASDVYQVADKENIEDIQQQKA
;
A
#
# COMPACT_ATOMS: atom_id res chain seq x y z
N LEU A 1 -9.49 -13.19 -7.02
CA LEU A 1 -9.12 -11.79 -6.75
C LEU A 1 -8.17 -11.69 -5.55
N GLN A 2 -8.43 -12.40 -4.43
CA GLN A 2 -7.60 -12.37 -3.22
C GLN A 2 -6.15 -12.79 -3.48
N GLU A 3 -5.91 -13.85 -4.25
CA GLU A 3 -4.55 -14.31 -4.59
C GLU A 3 -3.73 -13.25 -5.34
N LYS A 4 -4.38 -12.45 -6.19
CA LYS A 4 -3.72 -11.37 -6.93
C LYS A 4 -3.34 -10.20 -6.02
N ILE A 5 -4.13 -9.94 -4.99
CA ILE A 5 -3.87 -8.87 -4.02
C ILE A 5 -2.80 -9.31 -3.01
N ALA A 6 -2.77 -10.59 -2.64
CA ALA A 6 -1.82 -11.14 -1.68
C ALA A 6 -0.34 -10.87 -2.04
N LEU A 7 -0.02 -10.74 -3.32
CA LEU A 7 1.34 -10.35 -3.77
C LEU A 7 1.77 -8.95 -3.29
N PHE A 8 0.81 -8.10 -2.97
CA PHE A 8 1.04 -6.72 -2.58
C PHE A 8 0.77 -6.45 -1.10
N GLU A 9 0.31 -7.46 -0.37
CA GLU A 9 0.10 -7.35 1.07
C GLU A 9 1.44 -7.42 1.80
N VAL A 10 1.65 -6.47 2.69
CA VAL A 10 2.81 -6.39 3.56
C VAL A 10 2.30 -6.34 4.99
N PHE A 11 2.79 -7.26 5.81
CA PHE A 11 2.34 -7.45 7.18
C PHE A 11 3.41 -7.03 8.19
N GLU A 12 2.97 -6.64 9.37
CA GLU A 12 3.79 -6.41 10.56
C GLU A 12 4.95 -5.42 10.32
N THR A 13 4.70 -4.37 9.53
CA THR A 13 5.70 -3.34 9.30
C THR A 13 5.74 -2.36 10.47
N ASN A 14 6.84 -2.36 11.22
CA ASN A 14 7.06 -1.39 12.28
C ASN A 14 7.32 -0.01 11.71
N LEU A 15 6.59 0.99 12.19
CA LEU A 15 6.78 2.38 11.80
C LEU A 15 7.80 3.07 12.69
N GLY A 16 8.76 3.75 12.05
CA GLY A 16 9.67 4.65 12.75
C GLY A 16 8.92 5.88 13.27
N ASN A 17 9.22 6.27 14.50
CA ASN A 17 8.66 7.48 15.11
C ASN A 17 9.60 8.66 14.92
N TYR A 18 9.05 9.78 14.45
CA TYR A 18 9.68 11.09 14.40
C TYR A 18 8.81 12.12 15.14
N ASN A 19 9.40 13.22 15.55
CA ASN A 19 8.87 14.28 16.45
C ASN A 19 7.42 14.79 16.17
N SER A 20 6.69 14.24 15.22
CA SER A 20 5.30 14.63 14.89
C SER A 20 4.50 13.51 14.24
N GLY A 21 4.61 12.28 14.77
CA GLY A 21 3.88 11.10 14.29
C GLY A 21 4.75 10.08 13.60
N TYR A 22 4.12 9.02 13.10
CA TYR A 22 4.75 7.87 12.47
C TYR A 22 4.75 8.02 10.95
N ASP A 23 5.89 7.88 10.31
CA ASP A 23 5.99 7.96 8.85
C ASP A 23 5.49 6.67 8.21
N LEU A 24 4.56 6.82 7.27
CA LEU A 24 4.05 5.71 6.48
C LEU A 24 5.06 5.32 5.38
N PRO A 25 5.15 4.02 5.03
CA PRO A 25 6.01 3.56 3.95
C PRO A 25 5.73 4.28 2.63
N ALA A 26 6.78 4.66 1.90
CA ALA A 26 6.64 5.34 0.60
C ALA A 26 5.90 4.49 -0.44
N ALA A 27 6.05 3.17 -0.34
CA ALA A 27 5.37 2.21 -1.21
C ALA A 27 3.88 2.00 -0.84
N LEU A 28 3.37 2.62 0.22
CA LEU A 28 1.99 2.43 0.66
C LEU A 28 0.99 2.86 -0.41
N HIS A 29 0.10 1.95 -0.80
CA HIS A 29 -1.09 2.22 -1.60
C HIS A 29 -2.32 2.38 -0.72
N LYS A 30 -2.62 1.38 0.09
CA LYS A 30 -3.77 1.36 1.00
C LYS A 30 -3.37 0.79 2.35
N LEU A 31 -3.70 1.52 3.41
CA LEU A 31 -3.55 1.05 4.78
C LEU A 31 -4.67 0.04 5.09
N SER A 32 -4.31 -1.06 5.72
CA SER A 32 -5.25 -2.10 6.15
C SER A 32 -5.49 -1.99 7.65
N THR A 33 -4.54 -2.45 8.45
CA THR A 33 -4.66 -2.49 9.92
C THR A 33 -3.55 -1.64 10.53
N VAL A 34 -3.83 -1.05 11.67
CA VAL A 34 -2.86 -0.35 12.50
C VAL A 34 -2.94 -0.92 13.90
N GLU A 35 -1.83 -1.36 14.45
CA GLU A 35 -1.75 -1.94 15.78
C GLU A 35 -0.73 -1.21 16.63
N LEU A 36 -1.09 -0.98 17.89
CA LEU A 36 -0.22 -0.48 18.93
C LEU A 36 0.31 -1.65 19.75
N SER A 37 1.61 -1.82 19.77
CA SER A 37 2.28 -2.75 20.69
C SER A 37 2.55 -2.03 22.01
N HIS A 38 1.88 -2.46 23.04
CA HIS A 38 2.10 -1.98 24.40
C HIS A 38 2.91 -3.03 25.19
N SER A 39 4.15 -2.70 25.49
CA SER A 39 4.99 -3.54 26.34
C SER A 39 4.62 -3.28 27.80
N THR A 40 3.75 -4.10 28.34
CA THR A 40 3.49 -4.16 29.78
C THR A 40 4.14 -5.40 30.35
N ASP A 41 5.23 -5.24 31.06
CA ASP A 41 5.88 -6.23 31.91
C ASP A 41 6.24 -7.60 31.30
N SER A 42 6.93 -8.40 32.08
CA SER A 42 7.50 -9.72 31.79
C SER A 42 6.52 -10.82 31.30
N THR A 43 5.26 -10.50 31.05
CA THR A 43 4.21 -11.46 30.65
C THR A 43 3.86 -11.46 29.17
N GLY A 44 4.43 -10.57 28.36
CA GLY A 44 4.22 -10.51 26.91
C GLY A 44 3.74 -9.15 26.41
N ALA A 45 3.85 -8.91 25.12
CA ALA A 45 3.31 -7.71 24.49
C ALA A 45 1.80 -7.84 24.30
N SER A 46 1.04 -6.82 24.69
CA SER A 46 -0.37 -6.69 24.33
C SER A 46 -0.47 -5.85 23.06
N TYR A 47 -1.27 -6.30 22.11
CA TYR A 47 -1.53 -5.61 20.86
C TYR A 47 -2.94 -5.05 20.88
N TYR A 48 -3.08 -3.79 20.54
CA TYR A 48 -4.37 -3.11 20.42
C TYR A 48 -4.55 -2.59 19.01
N GLU A 49 -5.67 -2.93 18.39
CA GLU A 49 -6.04 -2.34 17.12
C GLU A 49 -6.35 -0.86 17.31
N VAL A 50 -5.80 -0.03 16.44
CA VAL A 50 -5.95 1.42 16.47
C VAL A 50 -7.00 1.84 15.48
N GLU A 51 -8.09 2.47 15.92
CA GLU A 51 -9.19 2.87 15.05
C GLU A 51 -8.85 4.15 14.26
N GLY A 52 -9.10 4.10 12.95
CA GLY A 52 -8.90 5.27 12.07
C GLY A 52 -10.04 6.26 12.15
N VAL A 53 -9.74 7.50 12.53
CA VAL A 53 -10.75 8.58 12.62
C VAL A 53 -10.43 9.72 11.67
N THR A 54 -11.48 10.41 11.19
CA THR A 54 -11.30 11.61 10.37
C THR A 54 -10.93 12.80 11.24
N LYS A 55 -10.29 13.84 10.65
CA LYS A 55 -10.02 15.09 11.37
C LYS A 55 -11.27 15.76 11.93
N LYS A 56 -12.41 15.57 11.27
CA LYS A 56 -13.71 16.11 11.74
C LYS A 56 -14.15 15.37 13.00
N ASP A 57 -14.13 14.05 12.96
CA ASP A 57 -14.53 13.20 14.09
C ASP A 57 -13.60 13.38 15.27
N TRP A 58 -12.29 13.52 15.03
CA TRP A 58 -11.33 13.82 16.07
C TRP A 58 -11.65 15.12 16.82
N ARG A 59 -12.10 16.16 16.11
CA ARG A 59 -12.52 17.41 16.79
C ARG A 59 -13.69 17.19 17.73
N LEU A 60 -14.61 16.27 17.40
CA LEU A 60 -15.72 15.89 18.26
C LEU A 60 -15.25 15.02 19.44
N ILE A 61 -14.42 14.02 19.15
CA ILE A 61 -13.88 13.09 20.15
C ILE A 61 -13.12 13.85 21.24
N ARG A 62 -12.18 14.72 20.89
CA ARG A 62 -11.35 15.46 21.86
C ARG A 62 -12.10 16.46 22.74
N THR A 63 -13.31 16.85 22.34
CA THR A 63 -14.20 17.73 23.11
C THR A 63 -15.23 16.98 23.95
N SER A 64 -15.37 15.67 23.74
CA SER A 64 -16.30 14.82 24.46
C SER A 64 -15.60 14.20 25.67
N ASN A 65 -16.26 14.17 26.81
CA ASN A 65 -15.76 13.47 27.99
C ASN A 65 -16.02 11.94 27.96
N ILE A 66 -16.79 11.48 26.98
CA ILE A 66 -17.23 10.08 26.90
C ILE A 66 -16.53 9.31 25.77
N LEU A 67 -16.20 10.01 24.68
CA LEU A 67 -15.62 9.41 23.46
C LEU A 67 -14.09 9.49 23.41
N LEU A 68 -13.43 9.92 24.49
CA LEU A 68 -11.97 10.02 24.53
C LEU A 68 -11.31 8.66 24.30
N PRO A 69 -10.18 8.63 23.57
CA PRO A 69 -9.42 7.39 23.41
C PRO A 69 -8.97 6.86 24.75
N THR A 70 -8.89 5.54 24.86
CA THR A 70 -8.36 4.83 26.02
C THR A 70 -7.10 4.07 25.63
N ASP A 71 -6.39 3.50 26.61
CA ASP A 71 -5.23 2.65 26.32
C ASP A 71 -5.62 1.39 25.53
N ALA A 72 -6.81 0.86 25.79
CA ALA A 72 -7.34 -0.33 25.08
C ALA A 72 -8.03 0.00 23.74
N GLN A 73 -8.37 1.27 23.50
CA GLN A 73 -9.03 1.76 22.30
C GLN A 73 -8.35 3.04 21.81
N PRO A 74 -7.13 2.93 21.33
CA PRO A 74 -6.41 4.06 20.75
C PRO A 74 -7.00 4.42 19.38
N VAL A 75 -6.81 5.66 18.95
CA VAL A 75 -7.28 6.13 17.65
C VAL A 75 -6.14 6.78 16.88
N TYR A 76 -6.19 6.71 15.55
CA TYR A 76 -5.24 7.42 14.71
C TYR A 76 -5.90 8.38 13.74
N ILE A 77 -5.15 9.42 13.39
CA ILE A 77 -5.48 10.35 12.32
C ILE A 77 -4.38 10.28 11.27
N ARG A 78 -4.77 10.17 10.02
CA ARG A 78 -3.83 10.25 8.91
C ARG A 78 -3.68 11.69 8.45
N GLU A 79 -2.44 12.20 8.43
CA GLU A 79 -2.06 13.50 7.90
C GLU A 79 -1.04 13.35 6.77
N GLY A 80 -1.56 13.23 5.54
CA GLY A 80 -0.71 12.98 4.36
C GLY A 80 -0.01 11.62 4.46
N ASN A 81 1.31 11.64 4.64
CA ASN A 81 2.13 10.43 4.79
C ASN A 81 2.48 10.11 6.25
N LYS A 82 1.79 10.70 7.22
CA LYS A 82 2.02 10.46 8.64
C LYS A 82 0.76 9.98 9.34
N LEU A 83 0.96 9.14 10.36
CA LEU A 83 -0.06 8.75 11.32
C LEU A 83 0.23 9.44 12.65
N LYS A 84 -0.78 10.09 13.20
CA LYS A 84 -0.78 10.56 14.58
C LYS A 84 -1.69 9.68 15.39
N VAL A 85 -1.16 9.02 16.37
CA VAL A 85 -1.89 8.07 17.22
C VAL A 85 -2.11 8.69 18.59
N TYR A 86 -3.31 8.56 19.12
CA TYR A 86 -3.71 9.09 20.42
C TYR A 86 -4.24 7.96 21.28
N LYS A 87 -3.79 7.92 22.53
CA LYS A 87 -4.25 6.98 23.56
C LYS A 87 -4.80 7.70 24.77
N GLY A 88 -5.34 6.95 25.73
CA GLY A 88 -5.79 7.47 27.00
C GLY A 88 -4.66 8.00 27.86
N LYS A 89 -5.01 8.90 28.78
CA LYS A 89 -4.15 9.44 29.82
C LYS A 89 -4.91 9.66 31.11
N ALA A 90 -4.28 9.33 32.22
CA ALA A 90 -4.92 9.47 33.55
C ALA A 90 -5.14 10.91 34.01
N THR A 91 -4.46 11.89 33.37
CA THR A 91 -4.51 13.31 33.75
C THR A 91 -4.99 14.16 32.59
N THR A 92 -5.54 15.32 32.88
CA THR A 92 -6.01 16.29 31.87
C THR A 92 -4.84 16.82 31.00
N PRO A 93 -5.00 16.89 29.65
CA PRO A 93 -6.12 16.36 28.90
C PRO A 93 -6.11 14.82 28.94
N PHE A 94 -7.24 14.17 29.12
CA PHE A 94 -7.35 12.71 29.31
C PHE A 94 -6.95 11.87 28.09
N PHE A 95 -6.20 12.40 27.17
CA PHE A 95 -5.56 11.74 26.04
C PHE A 95 -4.18 12.34 25.76
N GLU A 96 -3.31 11.57 25.14
CA GLU A 96 -1.99 12.02 24.70
C GLU A 96 -1.67 11.49 23.32
N GLU A 97 -0.86 12.22 22.56
CA GLU A 97 -0.25 11.74 21.33
C GLU A 97 0.88 10.78 21.69
N LEU A 98 0.92 9.62 21.03
CA LEU A 98 1.98 8.65 21.23
C LEU A 98 3.35 9.23 20.84
N THR A 99 4.31 8.99 21.72
CA THR A 99 5.68 9.44 21.55
C THR A 99 6.66 8.29 21.31
N ILE A 100 7.93 8.62 21.18
CA ILE A 100 9.05 7.84 20.63
C ILE A 100 9.23 6.39 21.11
N ASN A 101 8.60 5.95 22.19
CA ASN A 101 8.90 4.65 22.82
C ASN A 101 7.85 3.55 22.57
N GLU A 102 6.83 3.82 21.80
CA GLU A 102 5.77 2.86 21.53
C GLU A 102 5.83 2.42 20.07
N ALA A 103 5.80 1.12 19.86
CA ALA A 103 5.88 0.55 18.51
C ALA A 103 4.48 0.50 17.88
N ILE A 104 4.35 1.11 16.71
CA ILE A 104 3.18 0.98 15.85
C ILE A 104 3.53 0.03 14.72
N THR A 105 2.71 -0.97 14.54
CA THR A 105 2.79 -1.93 13.45
C THR A 105 1.65 -1.68 12.48
N VAL A 106 1.92 -1.78 11.19
CA VAL A 106 0.91 -1.59 10.15
C VAL A 106 0.94 -2.71 9.14
N ASP A 107 -0.26 -3.12 8.74
CA ASP A 107 -0.47 -3.93 7.56
C ASP A 107 -0.97 -3.04 6.43
N TYR A 108 -0.43 -3.23 5.26
CA TYR A 108 -0.82 -2.39 4.12
C TYR A 108 -0.65 -3.10 2.79
N ILE A 109 -1.33 -2.59 1.78
CA ILE A 109 -1.13 -2.97 0.38
C ILE A 109 -0.09 -2.02 -0.21
N LYS A 110 1.01 -2.57 -0.72
CA LYS A 110 2.05 -1.80 -1.40
C LYS A 110 1.66 -1.46 -2.84
N LYS A 111 2.21 -0.38 -3.36
CA LYS A 111 2.21 -0.08 -4.80
C LYS A 111 3.16 -1.04 -5.51
N PRO A 112 2.83 -1.52 -6.71
CA PRO A 112 3.78 -2.25 -7.53
C PRO A 112 5.03 -1.41 -7.79
N THR A 113 6.16 -2.08 -7.92
CA THR A 113 7.42 -1.43 -8.30
C THR A 113 7.30 -0.86 -9.72
N THR A 114 7.86 0.32 -9.94
CA THR A 114 7.88 0.91 -11.29
C THR A 114 8.69 0.04 -12.23
N VAL A 115 8.04 -0.39 -13.31
CA VAL A 115 8.66 -1.22 -14.34
C VAL A 115 9.68 -0.39 -15.11
N ASN A 116 10.84 -0.96 -15.36
CA ASN A 116 11.88 -0.36 -16.21
C ASN A 116 12.46 -1.41 -17.15
N TRP A 117 12.48 -1.10 -18.42
CA TRP A 117 13.17 -1.90 -19.42
C TRP A 117 14.51 -1.24 -19.78
N ALA A 118 15.59 -1.81 -19.32
CA ALA A 118 16.94 -1.34 -19.61
C ALA A 118 17.54 -2.11 -20.79
N TYR A 119 18.34 -1.42 -21.59
CA TYR A 119 19.03 -2.00 -22.71
C TYR A 119 20.46 -1.44 -22.82
N TYR A 120 21.31 -2.11 -23.54
CA TYR A 120 22.59 -1.59 -23.99
C TYR A 120 22.68 -1.73 -25.50
N LEU A 121 23.45 -0.85 -26.14
CA LEU A 121 23.69 -0.93 -27.56
C LEU A 121 24.92 -1.79 -27.82
N ASP A 122 24.79 -2.72 -28.76
CA ASP A 122 25.90 -3.49 -29.28
C ASP A 122 26.70 -2.68 -30.32
N GLY A 123 27.84 -3.23 -30.79
CA GLY A 123 28.71 -2.57 -31.78
C GLY A 123 28.02 -2.20 -33.09
N ASP A 124 26.89 -2.82 -33.40
CA ASP A 124 26.04 -2.57 -34.56
C ASP A 124 24.82 -1.68 -34.26
N ASP A 125 24.83 -0.93 -33.14
CA ASP A 125 23.71 -0.11 -32.64
C ASP A 125 22.41 -0.88 -32.37
N ALA A 126 22.47 -2.22 -32.24
CA ALA A 126 21.33 -3.04 -31.85
C ALA A 126 21.07 -2.94 -30.36
N ALA A 127 19.82 -2.68 -29.97
CA ALA A 127 19.41 -2.63 -28.58
C ALA A 127 19.24 -4.05 -28.01
N LEU A 128 20.11 -4.43 -27.07
CA LEU A 128 20.08 -5.72 -26.38
C LEU A 128 19.57 -5.54 -24.95
N TYR A 129 18.75 -6.48 -24.49
CA TYR A 129 18.17 -6.46 -23.16
C TYR A 129 19.23 -6.51 -22.05
N ASN A 130 19.10 -5.61 -21.07
CA ASN A 130 19.96 -5.56 -19.89
C ASN A 130 19.16 -6.04 -18.65
N ALA A 131 19.37 -7.28 -18.26
CA ALA A 131 18.68 -7.87 -17.10
C ALA A 131 19.00 -7.19 -15.76
N THR A 132 20.23 -6.67 -15.60
CA THR A 132 20.67 -6.05 -14.35
C THR A 132 20.00 -4.68 -14.11
N GLY A 133 19.73 -3.94 -15.16
CA GLY A 133 19.10 -2.62 -15.09
C GLY A 133 17.58 -2.65 -15.23
N SER A 134 17.01 -3.80 -15.55
CA SER A 134 15.56 -3.94 -15.80
C SER A 134 14.80 -4.32 -14.54
N THR A 135 13.58 -3.80 -14.41
CA THR A 135 12.62 -4.16 -13.36
C THR A 135 11.38 -4.75 -14.03
N ASN A 136 11.08 -6.00 -13.71
CA ASN A 136 9.93 -6.71 -14.28
C ASN A 136 8.61 -6.29 -13.64
N PHE A 137 7.51 -6.65 -14.29
CA PHE A 137 6.17 -6.50 -13.73
C PHE A 137 5.98 -7.41 -12.50
N GLU A 138 5.48 -6.84 -11.42
CA GLU A 138 5.02 -7.59 -10.25
C GLU A 138 3.55 -7.98 -10.47
N LEU A 139 3.29 -8.98 -11.31
CA LEU A 139 1.94 -9.44 -11.62
C LEU A 139 1.79 -10.94 -11.29
N HIS A 140 0.56 -11.33 -10.95
CA HIS A 140 0.22 -12.73 -10.81
C HIS A 140 0.29 -13.43 -12.19
N GLY A 141 0.74 -14.69 -12.24
CA GLY A 141 0.94 -15.40 -13.51
C GLY A 141 -0.31 -15.48 -14.40
N SER A 142 -1.51 -15.43 -13.81
CA SER A 142 -2.76 -15.39 -14.58
C SER A 142 -2.98 -14.09 -15.37
N GLU A 143 -2.24 -13.03 -15.08
CA GLU A 143 -2.35 -11.75 -15.79
C GLU A 143 -1.35 -11.61 -16.94
N GLU A 144 -0.43 -12.55 -17.08
CA GLU A 144 0.59 -12.53 -18.13
C GLU A 144 0.00 -12.48 -19.54
N PRO A 145 -1.00 -13.33 -19.90
CA PRO A 145 -1.61 -13.26 -21.24
C PRO A 145 -2.25 -11.90 -21.52
N ASN A 146 -2.99 -11.36 -20.54
CA ASN A 146 -3.65 -10.07 -20.66
C ASN A 146 -2.64 -8.91 -20.84
N LEU A 147 -1.49 -9.00 -20.15
CA LEU A 147 -0.42 -8.04 -20.31
C LEU A 147 0.17 -8.07 -21.72
N VAL A 148 0.42 -9.27 -22.26
CA VAL A 148 0.96 -9.44 -23.61
C VAL A 148 -0.01 -8.86 -24.66
N ILE A 149 -1.31 -9.15 -24.54
CA ILE A 149 -2.34 -8.59 -25.43
C ILE A 149 -2.33 -7.06 -25.41
N LYS A 150 -2.30 -6.45 -24.22
CA LYS A 150 -2.25 -4.99 -24.07
C LYS A 150 -0.97 -4.37 -24.62
N ILE A 151 0.17 -5.02 -24.45
CA ILE A 151 1.44 -4.55 -25.05
C ILE A 151 1.36 -4.59 -26.57
N LEU A 152 0.82 -5.66 -27.15
CA LEU A 152 0.63 -5.79 -28.60
C LEU A 152 -0.34 -4.75 -29.17
N GLU A 153 -1.44 -4.49 -28.46
CA GLU A 153 -2.40 -3.44 -28.80
C GLU A 153 -1.72 -2.07 -28.88
N LEU A 154 -0.97 -1.68 -27.85
CA LEU A 154 -0.24 -0.42 -27.80
C LEU A 154 0.87 -0.34 -28.86
N ALA A 155 1.59 -1.42 -29.08
CA ALA A 155 2.61 -1.52 -30.13
C ALA A 155 2.00 -1.40 -31.53
N GLY A 156 0.86 -2.03 -31.80
CA GLY A 156 0.11 -1.94 -33.03
C GLY A 156 -0.31 -0.49 -33.35
N VAL A 157 -0.80 0.23 -32.34
CA VAL A 157 -1.12 1.67 -32.47
C VAL A 157 0.13 2.49 -32.78
N ALA A 158 1.22 2.29 -32.04
CA ALA A 158 2.47 3.02 -32.20
C ALA A 158 3.10 2.80 -33.61
N MET A 159 3.04 1.57 -34.11
CA MET A 159 3.55 1.21 -35.44
C MET A 159 2.57 1.50 -36.58
N LYS A 160 1.36 1.96 -36.27
CA LYS A 160 0.25 2.13 -37.24
C LYS A 160 -0.09 0.82 -38.00
N ALA A 161 0.13 -0.31 -37.34
CA ALA A 161 -0.15 -1.64 -37.87
C ALA A 161 -1.59 -2.05 -37.47
N SER A 162 -2.56 -1.70 -38.30
CA SER A 162 -4.00 -1.93 -38.03
C SER A 162 -4.34 -3.39 -37.76
N ASP A 163 -3.62 -4.29 -38.39
CA ASP A 163 -3.89 -5.76 -38.29
C ASP A 163 -3.54 -6.29 -36.89
N VAL A 164 -2.41 -5.84 -36.31
CA VAL A 164 -1.99 -6.22 -34.95
C VAL A 164 -2.96 -5.64 -33.91
N TYR A 165 -3.40 -4.40 -34.12
CA TYR A 165 -4.38 -3.76 -33.23
C TYR A 165 -5.72 -4.53 -33.23
N GLN A 166 -6.25 -4.90 -34.43
CA GLN A 166 -7.53 -5.60 -34.54
C GLN A 166 -7.52 -7.00 -33.89
N VAL A 167 -6.41 -7.73 -33.99
CA VAL A 167 -6.29 -9.05 -33.35
C VAL A 167 -6.27 -8.88 -31.83
N ALA A 168 -5.46 -7.97 -31.31
CA ALA A 168 -5.36 -7.72 -29.87
C ALA A 168 -6.68 -7.20 -29.26
N ASP A 169 -7.40 -6.34 -29.98
CA ASP A 169 -8.71 -5.81 -29.54
C ASP A 169 -9.78 -6.91 -29.45
N LYS A 170 -9.82 -7.83 -30.40
CA LYS A 170 -10.72 -8.98 -30.36
C LYS A 170 -10.45 -9.88 -29.15
N GLU A 171 -9.20 -10.25 -28.92
CA GLU A 171 -8.82 -11.09 -27.79
C GLU A 171 -9.16 -10.41 -26.45
N ASN A 172 -8.95 -9.10 -26.33
CA ASN A 172 -9.31 -8.34 -25.14
C ASN A 172 -10.84 -8.34 -24.90
N ILE A 173 -11.66 -8.22 -25.94
CA ILE A 173 -13.12 -8.27 -25.84
C ILE A 173 -13.59 -9.67 -25.41
N GLU A 174 -13.02 -10.73 -25.97
CA GLU A 174 -13.35 -12.11 -25.60
C GLU A 174 -13.02 -12.40 -24.13
N ASP A 175 -11.87 -11.97 -23.65
CA ASP A 175 -11.48 -12.11 -22.25
C ASP A 175 -12.44 -11.39 -21.29
N ILE A 176 -12.84 -10.16 -21.64
CA ILE A 176 -13.80 -9.39 -20.83
C ILE A 176 -15.17 -10.09 -20.80
N GLN A 177 -15.59 -10.73 -21.88
CA GLN A 177 -16.84 -11.49 -21.93
C GLN A 177 -16.78 -12.74 -21.06
N GLN A 178 -15.66 -13.47 -21.07
CA GLN A 178 -15.46 -14.65 -20.24
C GLN A 178 -15.40 -14.31 -18.74
N GLN A 179 -14.86 -13.16 -18.36
CA GLN A 179 -14.82 -12.73 -16.97
C GLN A 179 -16.20 -12.32 -16.41
N LYS A 180 -17.17 -12.05 -17.28
CA LYS A 180 -18.54 -11.66 -16.92
C LYS A 180 -19.54 -12.82 -16.93
N ALA A 181 -19.16 -13.97 -17.45
CA ALA A 181 -19.98 -15.17 -17.50
C ALA A 181 -19.79 -16.03 -16.24
#